data_6170aed99fbd344ae2d9763b9dda9f83
#
_entry.id   6170aed99fbd344ae2d9763b9dda9f83
#
_cell.length_a   1.000
_cell.length_b   1.000
_cell.length_c   1.000
_cell.angle_alpha   90.00
_cell.angle_beta   90.00
_cell.angle_gamma   90.00
#
_symmetry.space_group_name_H-M   'P 1'
#
loop_
_entity.id
_entity.type
_entity.pdbx_description
1 polymer ?
#
loop_
_entity_poly.entity_id
_entity_poly.type
_entity_poly.pdbx_seq_one_letter_code
_entity_poly.pdbx_strand_id
1 'polypeptide(L)'
;MRHTQARFQRITALIEEKYGTLRVEDGPSILSDCIDPYEDRKRLAGNLVAATNNVQSIVFSPDDDTLWLAHGDFPVCLNDRYCGFSMSALLQGDEGNYEKEDLPGGSPLTGEERRGLYEFLQAWSAHLDNLDNSRAVQHLLRAAEIVPGEPVFPRLAGLILLKEKKYARALPLLLKNAEYPYRDALAHAESLLWVGRCLDLMGRRDEALDYYRQSSALNAQPVCAAAERNMNTAFKAHQMWSVTPEFVIGAALAKY
;
A
#
# COMPACT_ATOMS: atom_id res chain seq x y z
N MET A 1 -2.68 5.11 12.50
CA MET A 1 -3.97 4.60 13.03
C MET A 1 -4.89 4.06 11.93
N ARG A 2 -5.16 4.80 10.84
CA ARG A 2 -6.12 4.40 9.80
C ARG A 2 -5.81 3.05 9.13
N HIS A 3 -4.56 2.79 8.75
CA HIS A 3 -4.11 1.53 8.16
C HIS A 3 -4.37 0.32 9.09
N THR A 4 -4.04 0.45 10.37
CA THR A 4 -4.30 -0.61 11.36
C THR A 4 -5.80 -0.87 11.55
N GLN A 5 -6.61 0.20 11.58
CA GLN A 5 -8.07 0.11 11.69
C GLN A 5 -8.68 -0.58 10.46
N ALA A 6 -8.23 -0.25 9.26
CA ALA A 6 -8.69 -0.87 8.02
C ALA A 6 -8.42 -2.38 8.02
N ARG A 7 -7.20 -2.79 8.38
CA ARG A 7 -6.82 -4.21 8.49
C ARG A 7 -7.68 -4.95 9.51
N PHE A 8 -7.85 -4.35 10.69
CA PHE A 8 -8.70 -4.94 11.74
C PHE A 8 -10.14 -5.13 11.24
N GLN A 9 -10.75 -4.09 10.68
CA GLN A 9 -12.11 -4.16 10.14
C GLN A 9 -12.24 -5.24 9.06
N ARG A 10 -11.27 -5.32 8.15
CA ARG A 10 -11.30 -6.30 7.06
C ARG A 10 -11.16 -7.74 7.57
N ILE A 11 -10.20 -7.99 8.47
CA ILE A 11 -10.02 -9.33 9.08
C ILE A 11 -11.26 -9.74 9.84
N THR A 12 -11.85 -8.83 10.65
CA THR A 12 -13.08 -9.09 11.40
C THR A 12 -14.21 -9.48 10.45
N ALA A 13 -14.42 -8.71 9.38
CA ALA A 13 -15.48 -9.01 8.41
C ALA A 13 -15.28 -10.39 7.73
N LEU A 14 -14.04 -10.75 7.36
CA LEU A 14 -13.74 -12.05 6.76
C LEU A 14 -13.96 -13.23 7.72
N ILE A 15 -13.69 -13.03 9.02
CA ILE A 15 -13.95 -14.03 10.05
C ILE A 15 -15.46 -14.15 10.31
N GLU A 16 -16.17 -13.04 10.40
CA GLU A 16 -17.63 -13.00 10.62
C GLU A 16 -18.40 -13.67 9.47
N GLU A 17 -17.96 -13.46 8.22
CA GLU A 17 -18.55 -14.09 7.04
C GLU A 17 -18.50 -15.62 7.12
N LYS A 18 -17.46 -16.18 7.77
CA LYS A 18 -17.25 -17.62 7.94
C LYS A 18 -17.53 -18.11 9.37
N TYR A 19 -18.24 -17.32 10.18
CA TYR A 19 -18.48 -17.66 11.58
C TYR A 19 -19.14 -19.05 11.73
N GLY A 20 -18.56 -19.90 12.59
CA GLY A 20 -19.00 -21.28 12.85
C GLY A 20 -18.63 -22.29 11.75
N THR A 21 -18.03 -21.86 10.65
CA THR A 21 -17.55 -22.73 9.56
C THR A 21 -16.08 -22.50 9.20
N LEU A 22 -15.41 -21.60 9.89
CA LEU A 22 -14.00 -21.26 9.68
C LEU A 22 -13.12 -22.50 9.90
N ARG A 23 -12.21 -22.73 8.94
CA ARG A 23 -11.25 -23.85 8.96
C ARG A 23 -9.83 -23.32 8.79
N VAL A 24 -8.83 -24.16 9.06
CA VAL A 24 -7.41 -23.79 8.90
C VAL A 24 -7.08 -23.39 7.45
N GLU A 25 -7.73 -24.01 6.46
CA GLU A 25 -7.55 -23.72 5.04
C GLU A 25 -8.01 -22.32 4.65
N ASP A 26 -8.86 -21.69 5.46
CA ASP A 26 -9.29 -20.30 5.26
C ASP A 26 -8.23 -19.29 5.68
N GLY A 27 -7.32 -19.68 6.58
CA GLY A 27 -6.27 -18.83 7.12
C GLY A 27 -5.41 -18.16 6.05
N PRO A 28 -4.80 -18.90 5.11
CA PRO A 28 -4.02 -18.32 4.01
C PRO A 28 -4.80 -17.30 3.19
N SER A 29 -6.08 -17.55 2.88
CA SER A 29 -6.94 -16.64 2.11
C SER A 29 -7.24 -15.34 2.87
N ILE A 30 -7.47 -15.41 4.17
CA ILE A 30 -7.68 -14.23 5.03
C ILE A 30 -6.40 -13.39 5.11
N LEU A 31 -5.25 -14.05 5.32
CA LEU A 31 -3.96 -13.37 5.48
C LEU A 31 -3.44 -12.76 4.18
N SER A 32 -3.84 -13.29 3.02
CA SER A 32 -3.50 -12.79 1.69
C SER A 32 -4.53 -11.84 1.09
N ASP A 33 -5.56 -11.43 1.85
CA ASP A 33 -6.61 -10.54 1.34
C ASP A 33 -6.04 -9.18 0.93
N CYS A 34 -6.32 -8.81 -0.33
CA CYS A 34 -5.87 -7.60 -0.98
C CYS A 34 -7.00 -6.58 -1.20
N ILE A 35 -8.15 -6.71 -0.53
CA ILE A 35 -9.22 -5.72 -0.62
C ILE A 35 -8.95 -4.56 0.32
N ASP A 36 -8.85 -3.35 -0.22
CA ASP A 36 -8.85 -2.12 0.58
C ASP A 36 -10.29 -1.81 1.01
N PRO A 37 -10.62 -1.82 2.32
CA PRO A 37 -11.99 -1.64 2.79
C PRO A 37 -12.55 -0.23 2.57
N TYR A 38 -11.72 0.78 2.38
CA TYR A 38 -12.17 2.14 2.08
C TYR A 38 -12.48 2.33 0.58
N GLU A 39 -11.78 1.56 -0.27
CA GLU A 39 -11.97 1.58 -1.72
C GLU A 39 -12.95 0.49 -2.18
N ASP A 40 -13.20 -0.52 -1.36
CA ASP A 40 -14.00 -1.72 -1.67
C ASP A 40 -13.57 -2.35 -3.01
N ARG A 41 -12.26 -2.49 -3.16
CA ARG A 41 -11.64 -3.11 -4.35
C ARG A 41 -10.25 -3.64 -4.07
N LYS A 42 -9.80 -4.57 -4.91
CA LYS A 42 -8.46 -5.13 -4.84
C LYS A 42 -7.41 -4.06 -5.16
N ARG A 43 -6.34 -4.06 -4.35
CA ARG A 43 -5.19 -3.15 -4.47
C ARG A 43 -3.90 -3.94 -4.26
N LEU A 44 -2.78 -3.40 -4.71
CA LEU A 44 -1.44 -3.99 -4.49
C LEU A 44 -0.68 -3.33 -3.33
N ALA A 45 -1.07 -2.13 -2.95
CA ALA A 45 -0.52 -1.43 -1.80
C ALA A 45 -1.59 -0.53 -1.16
N GLY A 46 -1.47 -0.25 0.14
CA GLY A 46 -2.44 0.57 0.86
C GLY A 46 -2.96 -0.09 2.14
N ASN A 47 -4.26 0.05 2.40
CA ASN A 47 -4.89 -0.41 3.64
C ASN A 47 -5.31 -1.89 3.57
N LEU A 48 -4.38 -2.79 3.27
CA LEU A 48 -4.62 -4.20 3.00
C LEU A 48 -4.30 -5.08 4.20
N VAL A 49 -4.94 -6.26 4.30
CA VAL A 49 -4.51 -7.33 5.20
C VAL A 49 -3.13 -7.82 4.75
N ALA A 50 -2.99 -8.14 3.47
CA ALA A 50 -1.72 -8.49 2.83
C ALA A 50 -0.82 -7.25 2.64
N ALA A 51 -0.35 -6.68 3.74
CA ALA A 51 0.51 -5.50 3.68
C ALA A 51 1.84 -5.81 2.96
N THR A 52 2.32 -4.84 2.17
CA THR A 52 3.56 -4.96 1.38
C THR A 52 4.83 -5.16 2.21
N ASN A 53 4.78 -4.95 3.51
CA ASN A 53 5.87 -5.21 4.46
C ASN A 53 5.67 -6.49 5.28
N ASN A 54 4.82 -7.40 4.83
CA ASN A 54 4.57 -8.66 5.52
C ASN A 54 5.76 -9.62 5.34
N VAL A 55 6.54 -9.81 6.40
CA VAL A 55 7.73 -10.67 6.44
C VAL A 55 7.45 -12.06 7.02
N GLN A 56 6.31 -12.23 7.68
CA GLN A 56 5.87 -13.50 8.25
C GLN A 56 4.35 -13.63 8.13
N SER A 57 3.90 -14.81 7.74
CA SER A 57 2.50 -15.17 7.71
C SER A 57 2.34 -16.58 8.26
N ILE A 58 1.52 -16.71 9.29
CA ILE A 58 1.43 -17.93 10.10
C ILE A 58 -0.04 -18.28 10.29
N VAL A 59 -0.36 -19.55 10.05
CA VAL A 59 -1.62 -20.19 10.46
C VAL A 59 -1.29 -21.25 11.49
N PHE A 60 -2.19 -21.44 12.46
CA PHE A 60 -1.87 -22.28 13.59
C PHE A 60 -3.12 -22.93 14.15
N SER A 61 -3.07 -24.26 14.33
CA SER A 61 -4.10 -25.08 14.93
C SER A 61 -3.54 -25.82 16.14
N PRO A 62 -3.87 -25.39 17.36
CA PRO A 62 -3.41 -26.07 18.58
C PRO A 62 -3.94 -27.50 18.70
N ASP A 63 -5.19 -27.73 18.28
CA ASP A 63 -5.86 -29.02 18.38
C ASP A 63 -5.21 -30.09 17.47
N ASP A 64 -4.65 -29.66 16.34
CA ASP A 64 -3.95 -30.52 15.38
C ASP A 64 -2.44 -30.56 15.62
N ASP A 65 -1.94 -29.91 16.66
CA ASP A 65 -0.50 -29.73 16.93
C ASP A 65 0.25 -29.19 15.72
N THR A 66 -0.36 -28.28 14.92
CA THR A 66 0.21 -27.90 13.66
C THR A 66 0.33 -26.38 13.51
N LEU A 67 1.49 -25.98 13.00
CA LEU A 67 1.86 -24.61 12.62
C LEU A 67 2.17 -24.60 11.13
N TRP A 68 1.60 -23.66 10.38
CA TRP A 68 1.92 -23.44 8.96
C TRP A 68 2.57 -22.07 8.78
N LEU A 69 3.73 -22.06 8.14
CA LEU A 69 4.49 -20.86 7.80
C LEU A 69 4.43 -20.62 6.29
N ALA A 70 4.06 -19.41 5.89
CA ALA A 70 4.16 -19.02 4.49
C ALA A 70 5.62 -19.14 4.02
N HIS A 71 5.81 -19.76 2.85
CA HIS A 71 7.10 -19.98 2.23
C HIS A 71 7.18 -19.30 0.87
N GLY A 72 8.25 -18.56 0.63
CA GLY A 72 8.54 -17.91 -0.65
C GLY A 72 9.03 -16.47 -0.49
N ASP A 73 8.92 -15.73 -1.59
CA ASP A 73 9.39 -14.35 -1.68
C ASP A 73 8.50 -13.37 -0.91
N PHE A 74 9.06 -12.27 -0.54
CA PHE A 74 8.41 -11.15 0.13
C PHE A 74 7.43 -10.40 -0.83
N PRO A 75 6.22 -10.02 -0.39
CA PRO A 75 5.55 -10.27 0.91
C PRO A 75 5.08 -11.74 1.03
N VAL A 76 5.50 -12.39 2.10
CA VAL A 76 5.36 -13.85 2.21
C VAL A 76 3.90 -14.35 2.24
N CYS A 77 2.94 -13.54 2.71
CA CYS A 77 1.52 -13.89 2.73
C CYS A 77 0.90 -14.02 1.33
N LEU A 78 1.57 -13.54 0.28
CA LEU A 78 1.11 -13.59 -1.12
C LEU A 78 1.70 -14.76 -1.91
N ASN A 79 2.38 -15.69 -1.24
CA ASN A 79 2.89 -16.90 -1.86
C ASN A 79 1.83 -18.02 -1.90
N ASP A 80 2.13 -19.06 -2.67
CA ASP A 80 1.18 -20.12 -2.99
C ASP A 80 1.27 -21.33 -2.03
N ARG A 81 2.12 -21.24 -0.98
CA ARG A 81 2.41 -22.35 -0.09
C ARG A 81 2.66 -21.92 1.35
N TYR A 82 2.10 -22.67 2.28
CA TYR A 82 2.39 -22.64 3.70
C TYR A 82 2.91 -24.00 4.13
N CYS A 83 4.17 -24.07 4.56
CA CYS A 83 4.80 -25.31 5.03
C CYS A 83 4.29 -25.68 6.43
N GLY A 84 3.86 -26.93 6.61
CA GLY A 84 3.32 -27.46 7.86
C GLY A 84 4.40 -28.03 8.77
N PHE A 85 4.27 -27.78 10.08
CA PHE A 85 5.19 -28.27 11.12
C PHE A 85 4.43 -28.70 12.38
N SER A 86 4.88 -29.79 13.04
CA SER A 86 4.42 -30.17 14.38
C SER A 86 5.04 -29.22 15.41
N MET A 87 4.18 -28.56 16.20
CA MET A 87 4.63 -27.65 17.25
C MET A 87 5.31 -28.39 18.40
N SER A 88 4.75 -29.51 18.83
CA SER A 88 5.32 -30.31 19.92
C SER A 88 6.69 -30.86 19.55
N ALA A 89 6.87 -31.37 18.32
CA ALA A 89 8.16 -31.86 17.84
C ALA A 89 9.21 -30.75 17.76
N LEU A 90 8.85 -29.56 17.26
CA LEU A 90 9.73 -28.38 17.21
C LEU A 90 10.17 -27.94 18.61
N LEU A 91 9.26 -27.92 19.58
CA LEU A 91 9.55 -27.53 20.96
C LEU A 91 10.41 -28.55 21.70
N GLN A 92 10.31 -29.83 21.35
CA GLN A 92 11.11 -30.91 21.94
C GLN A 92 12.48 -31.07 21.28
N GLY A 93 12.72 -30.40 20.15
CA GLY A 93 13.97 -30.51 19.39
C GLY A 93 14.11 -31.85 18.66
N ASP A 94 12.99 -32.44 18.26
CA ASP A 94 12.99 -33.69 17.50
C ASP A 94 13.35 -33.42 16.03
N GLU A 95 14.64 -33.63 15.70
CA GLU A 95 15.21 -33.29 14.39
C GLU A 95 14.72 -34.16 13.22
N GLY A 96 13.86 -35.12 13.43
CA GLY A 96 13.50 -36.09 12.39
C GLY A 96 12.02 -36.16 11.99
N ASN A 97 11.11 -35.51 12.71
CA ASN A 97 9.67 -35.82 12.57
C ASN A 97 8.75 -34.60 12.78
N TYR A 98 9.20 -33.42 12.41
CA TYR A 98 8.43 -32.18 12.60
C TYR A 98 7.60 -31.75 11.37
N GLU A 99 7.79 -32.37 10.20
CA GLU A 99 7.05 -32.00 8.98
C GLU A 99 5.59 -32.49 9.04
N LYS A 100 4.69 -31.64 8.63
CA LYS A 100 3.26 -31.89 8.46
C LYS A 100 2.85 -31.55 7.03
N GLU A 101 1.62 -31.95 6.66
CA GLU A 101 1.05 -31.59 5.38
C GLU A 101 0.97 -30.07 5.20
N ASP A 102 1.32 -29.60 4.01
CA ASP A 102 1.29 -28.17 3.67
C ASP A 102 -0.14 -27.68 3.43
N LEU A 103 -0.37 -26.38 3.66
CA LEU A 103 -1.57 -25.70 3.17
C LEU A 103 -1.26 -24.93 1.87
N PRO A 104 -2.23 -24.92 0.92
CA PRO A 104 -2.13 -24.05 -0.24
C PRO A 104 -2.21 -22.59 0.20
N GLY A 105 -1.44 -21.71 -0.46
CA GLY A 105 -1.53 -20.27 -0.26
C GLY A 105 -2.83 -19.70 -0.83
N GLY A 106 -3.26 -18.56 -0.30
CA GLY A 106 -4.52 -17.91 -0.66
C GLY A 106 -4.38 -16.70 -1.57
N SER A 107 -3.20 -16.48 -2.19
CA SER A 107 -2.93 -15.25 -2.93
C SER A 107 -3.93 -15.00 -4.07
N PRO A 108 -4.62 -13.84 -4.07
CA PRO A 108 -5.58 -13.50 -5.10
C PRO A 108 -4.93 -12.85 -6.34
N LEU A 109 -3.60 -12.71 -6.39
CA LEU A 109 -2.90 -11.95 -7.42
C LEU A 109 -2.75 -12.72 -8.73
N THR A 110 -3.03 -12.05 -9.84
CA THR A 110 -2.70 -12.53 -11.19
C THR A 110 -1.19 -12.44 -11.46
N GLY A 111 -0.73 -13.08 -12.54
CA GLY A 111 0.68 -12.99 -12.94
C GLY A 111 1.13 -11.56 -13.27
N GLU A 112 0.24 -10.71 -13.80
CA GLU A 112 0.55 -9.29 -14.06
C GLU A 112 0.64 -8.50 -12.76
N GLU A 113 -0.30 -8.70 -11.84
CA GLU A 113 -0.27 -8.07 -10.54
C GLU A 113 0.98 -8.46 -9.73
N ARG A 114 1.41 -9.73 -9.79
CA ARG A 114 2.68 -10.17 -9.18
C ARG A 114 3.89 -9.45 -9.79
N ARG A 115 3.93 -9.29 -11.12
CA ARG A 115 4.99 -8.52 -11.79
C ARG A 115 4.97 -7.04 -11.41
N GLY A 116 3.79 -6.43 -11.36
CA GLY A 116 3.64 -5.04 -10.91
C GLY A 116 4.09 -4.84 -9.47
N LEU A 117 3.73 -5.78 -8.58
CA LEU A 117 4.17 -5.78 -7.19
C LEU A 117 5.70 -5.95 -7.08
N TYR A 118 6.29 -6.83 -7.88
CA TYR A 118 7.75 -7.00 -7.93
C TYR A 118 8.46 -5.69 -8.30
N GLU A 119 8.02 -5.00 -9.35
CA GLU A 119 8.55 -3.69 -9.73
C GLU A 119 8.38 -2.64 -8.62
N PHE A 120 7.24 -2.66 -7.92
CA PHE A 120 7.02 -1.80 -6.77
C PHE A 120 8.00 -2.06 -5.63
N LEU A 121 8.30 -3.32 -5.31
CA LEU A 121 9.28 -3.70 -4.28
C LEU A 121 10.71 -3.31 -4.70
N GLN A 122 11.06 -3.43 -5.98
CA GLN A 122 12.33 -2.92 -6.50
C GLN A 122 12.44 -1.39 -6.37
N ALA A 123 11.32 -0.67 -6.57
CA ALA A 123 11.30 0.77 -6.34
C ALA A 123 11.50 1.11 -4.87
N TRP A 124 10.91 0.33 -3.97
CA TRP A 124 11.07 0.51 -2.53
C TRP A 124 12.53 0.32 -2.10
N SER A 125 13.15 -0.79 -2.48
CA SER A 125 14.58 -1.03 -2.20
C SER A 125 15.47 0.05 -2.83
N ALA A 126 15.22 0.45 -4.07
CA ALA A 126 15.98 1.53 -4.71
C ALA A 126 15.88 2.85 -3.92
N HIS A 127 14.69 3.18 -3.41
CA HIS A 127 14.46 4.43 -2.67
C HIS A 127 15.07 4.42 -1.26
N LEU A 128 14.86 3.34 -0.49
CA LEU A 128 15.25 3.28 0.92
C LEU A 128 16.65 2.73 1.15
N ASP A 129 17.00 1.63 0.47
CA ASP A 129 18.25 0.93 0.74
C ASP A 129 19.41 1.53 -0.06
N ASN A 130 19.15 1.87 -1.32
CA ASN A 130 20.18 2.35 -2.24
C ASN A 130 20.20 3.87 -2.41
N LEU A 131 19.21 4.59 -1.87
CA LEU A 131 19.01 6.04 -2.02
C LEU A 131 19.03 6.51 -3.48
N ASP A 132 18.64 5.63 -4.41
CA ASP A 132 18.55 5.89 -5.86
C ASP A 132 17.12 6.21 -6.28
N ASN A 133 16.75 7.45 -6.10
CA ASN A 133 15.43 7.95 -6.48
C ASN A 133 15.15 7.84 -7.99
N SER A 134 16.19 7.95 -8.81
CA SER A 134 16.02 7.83 -10.28
C SER A 134 15.57 6.43 -10.67
N ARG A 135 16.22 5.42 -10.11
CA ARG A 135 15.88 4.02 -10.29
C ARG A 135 14.52 3.69 -9.68
N ALA A 136 14.23 4.21 -8.47
CA ALA A 136 12.94 4.04 -7.83
C ALA A 136 11.79 4.55 -8.71
N VAL A 137 11.92 5.75 -9.28
CA VAL A 137 10.91 6.29 -10.21
C VAL A 137 10.76 5.42 -11.46
N GLN A 138 11.86 4.89 -12.03
CA GLN A 138 11.78 4.01 -13.20
C GLN A 138 10.97 2.74 -12.90
N HIS A 139 11.22 2.08 -11.76
CA HIS A 139 10.47 0.91 -11.33
C HIS A 139 8.99 1.23 -11.08
N LEU A 140 8.66 2.35 -10.41
CA LEU A 140 7.27 2.79 -10.23
C LEU A 140 6.54 3.04 -11.54
N LEU A 141 7.22 3.60 -12.55
CA LEU A 141 6.62 3.81 -13.87
C LEU A 141 6.36 2.47 -14.58
N ARG A 142 7.29 1.51 -14.52
CA ARG A 142 7.08 0.16 -15.05
C ARG A 142 5.92 -0.54 -14.35
N ALA A 143 5.85 -0.45 -13.01
CA ALA A 143 4.73 -0.98 -12.25
C ALA A 143 3.38 -0.38 -12.72
N ALA A 144 3.34 0.94 -12.98
CA ALA A 144 2.16 1.65 -13.47
C ALA A 144 1.79 1.32 -14.93
N GLU A 145 2.74 0.83 -15.74
CA GLU A 145 2.49 0.30 -17.08
C GLU A 145 1.90 -1.11 -17.02
N ILE A 146 2.41 -1.96 -16.11
CA ILE A 146 1.96 -3.34 -15.93
C ILE A 146 0.57 -3.37 -15.28
N VAL A 147 0.34 -2.53 -14.25
CA VAL A 147 -0.94 -2.46 -13.51
C VAL A 147 -1.44 -1.01 -13.49
N PRO A 148 -2.01 -0.53 -14.60
CA PRO A 148 -2.40 0.87 -14.75
C PRO A 148 -3.52 1.32 -13.78
N GLY A 149 -4.26 0.37 -13.20
CA GLY A 149 -5.31 0.63 -12.22
C GLY A 149 -4.82 0.86 -10.78
N GLU A 150 -3.50 0.80 -10.50
CA GLU A 150 -2.96 1.00 -9.15
C GLU A 150 -2.45 2.43 -8.95
N PRO A 151 -3.20 3.31 -8.25
CA PRO A 151 -2.88 4.73 -8.12
C PRO A 151 -1.65 5.02 -7.24
N VAL A 152 -1.21 4.06 -6.43
CA VAL A 152 -0.04 4.23 -5.56
C VAL A 152 1.23 4.43 -6.38
N PHE A 153 1.37 3.78 -7.53
CA PHE A 153 2.58 3.85 -8.34
C PHE A 153 2.85 5.26 -8.90
N PRO A 154 1.91 5.90 -9.64
CA PRO A 154 2.12 7.26 -10.10
C PRO A 154 2.16 8.27 -8.94
N ARG A 155 1.44 8.04 -7.84
CA ARG A 155 1.50 8.89 -6.64
C ARG A 155 2.91 8.95 -6.08
N LEU A 156 3.52 7.80 -5.76
CA LEU A 156 4.86 7.76 -5.16
C LEU A 156 5.93 8.28 -6.11
N ALA A 157 5.86 7.94 -7.40
CA ALA A 157 6.77 8.50 -8.40
C ALA A 157 6.67 10.04 -8.46
N GLY A 158 5.47 10.60 -8.44
CA GLY A 158 5.22 12.03 -8.38
C GLY A 158 5.81 12.67 -7.12
N LEU A 159 5.60 12.08 -5.96
CA LEU A 159 6.12 12.58 -4.68
C LEU A 159 7.66 12.56 -4.62
N ILE A 160 8.30 11.50 -5.11
CA ILE A 160 9.76 11.42 -5.20
C ILE A 160 10.29 12.52 -6.12
N LEU A 161 9.67 12.71 -7.29
CA LEU A 161 10.06 13.77 -8.23
C LEU A 161 9.84 15.18 -7.66
N LEU A 162 8.79 15.41 -6.85
CA LEU A 162 8.60 16.68 -6.14
C LEU A 162 9.75 16.98 -5.17
N LYS A 163 10.18 15.96 -4.39
CA LYS A 163 11.35 16.11 -3.50
C LYS A 163 12.63 16.45 -4.26
N GLU A 164 12.79 15.92 -5.45
CA GLU A 164 13.92 16.19 -6.33
C GLU A 164 13.77 17.52 -7.13
N LYS A 165 12.72 18.30 -6.87
CA LYS A 165 12.39 19.55 -7.57
C LYS A 165 12.15 19.36 -9.08
N LYS A 166 11.82 18.15 -9.52
CA LYS A 166 11.52 17.81 -10.92
C LYS A 166 10.01 17.99 -11.19
N TYR A 167 9.48 19.18 -10.91
CA TYR A 167 8.05 19.49 -10.87
C TYR A 167 7.33 19.20 -12.18
N ALA A 168 7.92 19.57 -13.32
CA ALA A 168 7.35 19.33 -14.64
C ALA A 168 7.16 17.84 -14.96
N ARG A 169 8.01 16.97 -14.40
CA ARG A 169 7.88 15.52 -14.52
C ARG A 169 6.90 14.92 -13.49
N ALA A 170 6.77 15.55 -12.33
CA ALA A 170 5.87 15.11 -11.27
C ALA A 170 4.40 15.36 -11.62
N LEU A 171 4.09 16.53 -12.21
CA LEU A 171 2.71 16.97 -12.46
C LEU A 171 1.86 15.95 -13.22
N PRO A 172 2.27 15.39 -14.37
CA PRO A 172 1.45 14.43 -15.11
C PRO A 172 1.16 13.15 -14.31
N LEU A 173 2.06 12.73 -13.44
CA LEU A 173 1.86 11.55 -12.59
C LEU A 173 0.86 11.83 -11.46
N LEU A 174 0.93 13.01 -10.86
CA LEU A 174 -0.01 13.44 -9.83
C LEU A 174 -1.40 13.67 -10.41
N LEU A 175 -1.51 14.21 -11.63
CA LEU A 175 -2.78 14.33 -12.36
C LEU A 175 -3.38 12.95 -12.62
N LYS A 176 -2.60 12.01 -13.17
CA LYS A 176 -3.05 10.62 -13.37
C LYS A 176 -3.54 9.98 -12.07
N ASN A 177 -2.86 10.26 -10.95
CA ASN A 177 -3.32 9.80 -9.63
C ASN A 177 -4.65 10.47 -9.22
N ALA A 178 -4.82 11.76 -9.45
CA ALA A 178 -6.06 12.49 -9.09
C ALA A 178 -7.27 12.07 -9.95
N GLU A 179 -7.05 11.57 -11.15
CA GLU A 179 -8.09 11.04 -12.05
C GLU A 179 -8.59 9.65 -11.66
N TYR A 180 -7.91 8.97 -10.72
CA TYR A 180 -8.34 7.66 -10.24
C TYR A 180 -9.73 7.78 -9.57
N PRO A 181 -10.66 6.83 -9.85
CA PRO A 181 -12.03 6.91 -9.33
C PRO A 181 -12.08 6.45 -7.85
N TYR A 182 -11.54 7.26 -6.96
CA TYR A 182 -11.52 7.01 -5.51
C TYR A 182 -12.93 6.92 -4.94
N ARG A 183 -13.17 5.89 -4.11
CA ARG A 183 -14.32 5.85 -3.20
C ARG A 183 -13.96 6.47 -1.85
N ASP A 184 -12.70 6.39 -1.47
CA ASP A 184 -12.16 7.02 -0.26
C ASP A 184 -11.97 8.53 -0.46
N ALA A 185 -12.85 9.32 0.17
CA ALA A 185 -12.78 10.79 0.11
C ALA A 185 -11.44 11.35 0.61
N LEU A 186 -10.79 10.70 1.58
CA LEU A 186 -9.49 11.16 2.08
C LEU A 186 -8.38 10.95 1.06
N ALA A 187 -8.33 9.77 0.41
CA ALA A 187 -7.35 9.48 -0.62
C ALA A 187 -7.54 10.38 -1.85
N HIS A 188 -8.80 10.67 -2.22
CA HIS A 188 -9.12 11.61 -3.29
C HIS A 188 -8.69 13.04 -2.94
N ALA A 189 -9.06 13.53 -1.75
CA ALA A 189 -8.67 14.87 -1.30
C ALA A 189 -7.14 15.04 -1.27
N GLU A 190 -6.42 14.01 -0.80
CA GLU A 190 -4.96 14.00 -0.79
C GLU A 190 -4.37 14.06 -2.19
N SER A 191 -4.91 13.32 -3.16
CA SER A 191 -4.45 13.33 -4.55
C SER A 191 -4.56 14.74 -5.16
N LEU A 192 -5.71 15.40 -4.99
CA LEU A 192 -5.96 16.78 -5.43
C LEU A 192 -5.04 17.79 -4.73
N LEU A 193 -4.84 17.65 -3.41
CA LEU A 193 -3.92 18.49 -2.64
C LEU A 193 -2.50 18.47 -3.21
N TRP A 194 -1.99 17.27 -3.59
CA TRP A 194 -0.64 17.14 -4.15
C TRP A 194 -0.52 17.72 -5.55
N VAL A 195 -1.56 17.70 -6.37
CA VAL A 195 -1.59 18.43 -7.65
C VAL A 195 -1.48 19.94 -7.39
N GLY A 196 -2.29 20.49 -6.49
CA GLY A 196 -2.24 21.90 -6.13
C GLY A 196 -0.87 22.33 -5.61
N ARG A 197 -0.26 21.54 -4.73
CA ARG A 197 1.11 21.80 -4.22
C ARG A 197 2.17 21.76 -5.32
N CYS A 198 2.05 20.84 -6.27
CA CYS A 198 2.94 20.78 -7.43
C CYS A 198 2.82 22.04 -8.30
N LEU A 199 1.60 22.49 -8.55
CA LEU A 199 1.33 23.71 -9.32
C LEU A 199 1.86 24.97 -8.63
N ASP A 200 1.71 25.08 -7.31
CA ASP A 200 2.33 26.18 -6.52
C ASP A 200 3.85 26.19 -6.68
N LEU A 201 4.49 25.01 -6.59
CA LEU A 201 5.94 24.88 -6.78
C LEU A 201 6.42 25.26 -8.19
N MET A 202 5.51 25.20 -9.18
CA MET A 202 5.74 25.64 -10.56
C MET A 202 5.38 27.11 -10.79
N GLY A 203 4.88 27.84 -9.79
CA GLY A 203 4.42 29.22 -9.90
C GLY A 203 3.03 29.37 -10.58
N ARG A 204 2.30 28.27 -10.76
CA ARG A 204 0.97 28.23 -11.41
C ARG A 204 -0.14 28.36 -10.36
N ARG A 205 -0.15 29.50 -9.66
CA ARG A 205 -0.99 29.74 -8.47
C ARG A 205 -2.48 29.63 -8.74
N ASP A 206 -2.97 30.21 -9.81
CA ASP A 206 -4.42 30.21 -10.09
C ASP A 206 -4.95 28.80 -10.29
N GLU A 207 -4.21 27.97 -11.01
CA GLU A 207 -4.55 26.57 -11.19
C GLU A 207 -4.43 25.76 -9.88
N ALA A 208 -3.44 26.07 -9.05
CA ALA A 208 -3.29 25.44 -7.72
C ALA A 208 -4.52 25.69 -6.84
N LEU A 209 -5.06 26.92 -6.86
CA LEU A 209 -6.25 27.28 -6.10
C LEU A 209 -7.47 26.43 -6.48
N ASP A 210 -7.65 26.08 -7.75
CA ASP A 210 -8.75 25.25 -8.19
C ASP A 210 -8.68 23.83 -7.62
N TYR A 211 -7.48 23.23 -7.59
CA TYR A 211 -7.26 21.93 -6.97
C TYR A 211 -7.43 21.96 -5.45
N TYR A 212 -6.99 23.03 -4.78
CA TYR A 212 -7.22 23.16 -3.34
C TYR A 212 -8.70 23.32 -2.99
N ARG A 213 -9.49 24.06 -3.80
CA ARG A 213 -10.95 24.14 -3.61
C ARG A 213 -11.61 22.77 -3.77
N GLN A 214 -11.25 22.01 -4.79
CA GLN A 214 -11.75 20.66 -5.01
C GLN A 214 -11.38 19.73 -3.84
N SER A 215 -10.14 19.77 -3.38
CA SER A 215 -9.66 18.99 -2.23
C SER A 215 -10.41 19.34 -0.94
N SER A 216 -10.61 20.63 -0.65
CA SER A 216 -11.33 21.11 0.53
C SER A 216 -12.81 20.73 0.49
N ALA A 217 -13.45 20.76 -0.69
CA ALA A 217 -14.86 20.41 -0.86
C ALA A 217 -15.20 18.97 -0.46
N LEU A 218 -14.21 18.06 -0.44
CA LEU A 218 -14.40 16.68 0.03
C LEU A 218 -14.51 16.55 1.54
N ASN A 219 -14.27 17.62 2.31
CA ASN A 219 -14.38 17.69 3.78
C ASN A 219 -13.62 16.57 4.54
N ALA A 220 -12.58 16.00 3.93
CA ALA A 220 -11.80 14.91 4.50
C ALA A 220 -10.67 15.46 5.39
N GLN A 221 -10.82 15.41 6.71
CA GLN A 221 -9.81 15.86 7.65
C GLN A 221 -8.67 14.80 7.80
N PRO A 222 -7.39 15.22 7.95
CA PRO A 222 -6.89 16.62 8.10
C PRO A 222 -6.55 17.32 6.76
N VAL A 223 -6.83 16.68 5.61
CA VAL A 223 -6.44 17.17 4.28
C VAL A 223 -7.19 18.45 3.91
N CYS A 224 -8.48 18.53 4.26
CA CYS A 224 -9.29 19.74 4.08
C CYS A 224 -8.60 20.97 4.71
N ALA A 225 -8.20 20.89 5.97
CA ALA A 225 -7.49 21.98 6.65
C ALA A 225 -6.16 22.33 5.98
N ALA A 226 -5.46 21.35 5.39
CA ALA A 226 -4.24 21.61 4.64
C ALA A 226 -4.52 22.36 3.32
N ALA A 227 -5.57 21.98 2.61
CA ALA A 227 -6.01 22.64 1.40
C ALA A 227 -6.41 24.11 1.67
N GLU A 228 -7.17 24.37 2.74
CA GLU A 228 -7.56 25.71 3.17
C GLU A 228 -6.34 26.59 3.52
N ARG A 229 -5.36 26.05 4.25
CA ARG A 229 -4.10 26.77 4.49
C ARG A 229 -3.37 27.08 3.20
N ASN A 230 -3.33 26.13 2.25
CA ASN A 230 -2.67 26.34 0.96
C ASN A 230 -3.47 27.31 0.05
N MET A 231 -4.79 27.43 0.20
CA MET A 231 -5.55 28.52 -0.45
C MET A 231 -5.13 29.91 0.05
N ASN A 232 -4.86 30.05 1.34
CA ASN A 232 -4.44 31.33 1.93
C ASN A 232 -2.95 31.63 1.69
N THR A 233 -2.10 30.60 1.66
CA THR A 233 -0.64 30.76 1.50
C THR A 233 -0.11 29.67 0.57
N ALA A 234 0.54 30.08 -0.52
CA ALA A 234 1.10 29.15 -1.49
C ALA A 234 2.09 28.17 -0.85
N PHE A 235 2.01 26.90 -1.26
CA PHE A 235 2.93 25.87 -0.82
C PHE A 235 4.34 26.13 -1.36
N LYS A 236 5.37 26.02 -0.51
CA LYS A 236 6.75 26.39 -0.82
C LYS A 236 7.71 25.20 -0.76
N ALA A 237 8.76 25.25 -1.54
CA ALA A 237 9.74 24.17 -1.68
C ALA A 237 10.37 23.69 -0.36
N HIS A 238 10.58 24.59 0.61
CA HIS A 238 11.14 24.21 1.91
C HIS A 238 10.19 23.32 2.72
N GLN A 239 8.88 23.33 2.47
CA GLN A 239 7.90 22.46 3.14
C GLN A 239 8.01 21.01 2.67
N MET A 240 8.63 20.75 1.50
CA MET A 240 8.89 19.38 1.01
C MET A 240 9.87 18.59 1.87
N TRP A 241 10.67 19.25 2.70
CA TRP A 241 11.63 18.53 3.55
C TRP A 241 10.94 17.60 4.55
N SER A 242 9.76 17.98 5.06
CA SER A 242 8.96 17.20 6.02
C SER A 242 8.06 16.14 5.36
N VAL A 243 8.10 16.02 4.03
CA VAL A 243 7.30 15.06 3.27
C VAL A 243 8.13 13.81 3.02
N THR A 244 7.62 12.66 3.41
CA THR A 244 8.25 11.35 3.15
C THR A 244 7.31 10.50 2.31
N PRO A 245 7.72 10.09 1.08
CA PRO A 245 7.00 9.07 0.33
C PRO A 245 6.99 7.77 1.15
N GLU A 246 5.81 7.23 1.41
CA GLU A 246 5.63 6.07 2.28
C GLU A 246 5.12 4.88 1.46
N PHE A 247 5.97 3.86 1.29
CA PHE A 247 5.68 2.71 0.44
C PHE A 247 4.70 1.72 1.06
N VAL A 248 4.71 1.55 2.39
CA VAL A 248 3.83 0.56 3.06
C VAL A 248 2.36 0.90 2.86
N ILE A 249 2.00 2.15 3.07
CA ILE A 249 0.61 2.63 2.94
C ILE A 249 0.34 3.34 1.61
N GLY A 250 1.36 3.46 0.75
CA GLY A 250 1.24 4.11 -0.55
C GLY A 250 0.83 5.58 -0.51
N ALA A 251 1.22 6.32 0.52
CA ALA A 251 0.81 7.70 0.77
C ALA A 251 2.02 8.61 1.02
N ALA A 252 1.78 9.86 1.37
CA ALA A 252 2.79 10.75 1.90
C ALA A 252 2.65 10.89 3.41
N LEU A 253 3.70 10.58 4.16
CA LEU A 253 3.79 11.02 5.54
C LEU A 253 4.13 12.51 5.51
N ALA A 254 3.14 13.34 5.70
CA ALA A 254 3.28 14.78 5.80
C ALA A 254 2.59 15.27 7.09
N LYS A 255 3.15 16.28 7.73
CA LYS A 255 2.42 17.02 8.75
C LYS A 255 1.42 17.93 8.00
N TYR A 256 0.16 17.54 8.07
CA TYR A 256 -0.93 18.35 7.52
C TYR A 256 -1.25 19.54 8.42
#